data_fbb4b9fc9ee295d9fc7067e73b9eadb7
#
_entry.id   fbb4b9fc9ee295d9fc7067e73b9eadb7
#
_cell.length_a   1.000
_cell.length_b   1.000
_cell.length_c   1.000
_cell.angle_alpha   90.00
_cell.angle_beta   90.00
_cell.angle_gamma   90.00
#
_symmetry.space_group_name_H-M   'P 1'
#
loop_
_entity.id
_entity.type
_entity.pdbx_description
1 polymer ?
#
loop_
_entity_poly.entity_id
_entity_poly.type
_entity_poly.pdbx_seq_one_letter_code
_entity_poly.pdbx_strand_id
1 'polypeptide(L)'
;MLEIIEYGKGEYAFPSLVVLGCFDAIHAGHRELFKKAKLQAKINGLDLGVMMFRDGKGGKQVYSFEERVAMLSSYNVKFVLVIDYTHEFKQISPIDFLHAIEDKVNVKAYMSGKDFRFGKGAKGKSSTLKNYAEDEDNGVWYMPVKDVAYEGEKISTTLIKSCLAEGNVAKAAAMLGEKFYVEGQVIEGAHRGADILGFPTINIAYPDWKYPVKHGVYKVQVAAEDQVYSGI
;
A
#
# COMPACT_ATOMS: atom_id res chain seq x y z
N MET A 1 -7.62 -13.97 -11.82
CA MET A 1 -7.94 -12.53 -11.76
C MET A 1 -7.94 -12.12 -10.28
N LEU A 2 -7.45 -10.93 -9.91
CA LEU A 2 -7.52 -10.42 -8.54
C LEU A 2 -8.94 -9.90 -8.29
N GLU A 3 -9.58 -10.35 -7.22
CA GLU A 3 -10.94 -9.95 -6.83
C GLU A 3 -10.88 -8.81 -5.79
N ILE A 4 -11.78 -7.84 -5.88
CA ILE A 4 -11.92 -6.78 -4.89
C ILE A 4 -13.20 -7.06 -4.09
N ILE A 5 -13.04 -7.28 -2.79
CA ILE A 5 -14.11 -7.53 -1.85
C ILE A 5 -14.31 -6.30 -0.98
N GLU A 6 -15.43 -5.63 -1.13
CA GLU A 6 -15.76 -4.51 -0.26
C GLU A 6 -16.30 -5.02 1.08
N TYR A 7 -15.73 -4.54 2.16
CA TYR A 7 -16.23 -4.84 3.50
C TYR A 7 -17.71 -4.48 3.62
N GLY A 8 -18.52 -5.44 4.07
CA GLY A 8 -19.98 -5.28 4.18
C GLY A 8 -20.77 -5.67 2.91
N LYS A 9 -20.12 -5.91 1.76
CA LYS A 9 -20.84 -6.22 0.51
C LYS A 9 -20.48 -7.58 -0.12
N GLY A 10 -19.33 -8.17 0.24
CA GLY A 10 -18.87 -9.43 -0.35
C GLY A 10 -18.20 -10.32 0.66
N GLU A 11 -17.90 -11.56 0.26
CA GLU A 11 -17.27 -12.60 1.06
C GLU A 11 -16.30 -13.43 0.20
N TYR A 12 -15.28 -14.00 0.83
CA TYR A 12 -14.33 -14.91 0.20
C TYR A 12 -14.28 -16.23 0.97
N ALA A 13 -14.86 -17.26 0.39
CA ALA A 13 -15.08 -18.54 1.07
C ALA A 13 -13.87 -19.48 1.11
N PHE A 14 -12.87 -19.27 0.24
CA PHE A 14 -11.72 -20.17 0.15
C PHE A 14 -10.74 -19.95 1.31
N PRO A 15 -10.12 -21.05 1.83
CA PRO A 15 -9.13 -20.95 2.90
C PRO A 15 -7.98 -20.00 2.54
N SER A 16 -7.72 -19.01 3.38
CA SER A 16 -6.88 -17.89 3.00
C SER A 16 -5.83 -17.51 4.04
N LEU A 17 -4.68 -17.04 3.55
CA LEU A 17 -3.71 -16.27 4.28
C LEU A 17 -3.94 -14.79 3.99
N VAL A 18 -4.22 -14.01 5.03
CA VAL A 18 -4.51 -12.57 4.88
C VAL A 18 -3.34 -11.73 5.39
N VAL A 19 -2.81 -10.89 4.51
CA VAL A 19 -1.79 -9.91 4.85
C VAL A 19 -2.47 -8.63 5.33
N LEU A 20 -2.12 -8.19 6.54
CA LEU A 20 -2.70 -7.01 7.17
C LEU A 20 -1.79 -5.79 7.05
N GLY A 21 -2.31 -4.67 6.56
CA GLY A 21 -1.56 -3.42 6.47
C GLY A 21 -2.37 -2.25 5.93
N CYS A 22 -1.83 -1.04 6.02
CA CYS A 22 -2.43 0.14 5.40
C CYS A 22 -2.00 0.28 3.94
N PHE A 23 -0.77 -0.12 3.62
CA PHE A 23 -0.18 -0.18 2.28
C PHE A 23 -0.29 1.12 1.45
N ASP A 24 -0.33 2.29 2.09
CA ASP A 24 -0.37 3.60 1.40
C ASP A 24 0.84 3.76 0.44
N ALA A 25 2.03 3.39 0.89
CA ALA A 25 3.21 3.26 0.04
C ALA A 25 3.65 1.80 0.03
N ILE A 26 3.53 1.10 -1.10
CA ILE A 26 4.04 -0.26 -1.24
C ILE A 26 5.57 -0.20 -1.38
N HIS A 27 6.25 -0.07 -0.26
CA HIS A 27 7.71 0.06 -0.16
C HIS A 27 8.42 -1.30 -0.03
N ALA A 28 9.75 -1.31 -0.04
CA ALA A 28 10.56 -2.53 0.01
C ALA A 28 10.22 -3.46 1.18
N GLY A 29 9.86 -2.91 2.35
CA GLY A 29 9.37 -3.70 3.49
C GLY A 29 8.05 -4.42 3.21
N HIS A 30 7.12 -3.77 2.54
CA HIS A 30 5.86 -4.39 2.12
C HIS A 30 6.09 -5.42 1.00
N ARG A 31 6.97 -5.12 0.06
CA ARG A 31 7.35 -6.08 -1.01
C ARG A 31 7.93 -7.37 -0.43
N GLU A 32 8.76 -7.28 0.61
CA GLU A 32 9.29 -8.45 1.31
C GLU A 32 8.20 -9.22 2.07
N LEU A 33 7.26 -8.52 2.70
CA LEU A 33 6.10 -9.12 3.35
C LEU A 33 5.26 -9.92 2.33
N PHE A 34 4.95 -9.34 1.16
CA PHE A 34 4.18 -10.02 0.11
C PHE A 34 4.92 -11.22 -0.49
N LYS A 35 6.24 -11.14 -0.69
CA LYS A 35 7.05 -12.28 -1.15
C LYS A 35 6.96 -13.46 -0.18
N LYS A 36 7.11 -13.19 1.13
CA LYS A 36 6.99 -14.21 2.17
C LYS A 36 5.57 -14.77 2.27
N ALA A 37 4.56 -13.90 2.20
CA ALA A 37 3.17 -14.30 2.23
C ALA A 37 2.80 -15.20 1.03
N LYS A 38 3.25 -14.86 -0.17
CA LYS A 38 3.09 -15.70 -1.38
C LYS A 38 3.69 -17.09 -1.19
N LEU A 39 4.89 -17.17 -0.59
CA LEU A 39 5.54 -18.46 -0.32
C LEU A 39 4.76 -19.27 0.72
N GLN A 40 4.35 -18.64 1.83
CA GLN A 40 3.60 -19.32 2.89
C GLN A 40 2.21 -19.76 2.44
N ALA A 41 1.51 -18.95 1.68
CA ALA A 41 0.22 -19.31 1.08
C ALA A 41 0.37 -20.56 0.18
N LYS A 42 1.40 -20.59 -0.69
CA LYS A 42 1.68 -21.75 -1.55
C LYS A 42 2.00 -23.01 -0.75
N ILE A 43 2.85 -22.91 0.29
CA ILE A 43 3.25 -24.08 1.12
C ILE A 43 2.03 -24.67 1.84
N ASN A 44 1.11 -23.83 2.32
CA ASN A 44 -0.03 -24.25 3.12
C ASN A 44 -1.31 -24.49 2.29
N GLY A 45 -1.26 -24.39 0.95
CA GLY A 45 -2.42 -24.56 0.08
C GLY A 45 -3.51 -23.50 0.31
N LEU A 46 -3.13 -22.27 0.68
CA LEU A 46 -4.04 -21.17 0.96
C LEU A 46 -4.04 -20.15 -0.18
N ASP A 47 -5.17 -19.50 -0.36
CA ASP A 47 -5.24 -18.32 -1.22
C ASP A 47 -4.64 -17.10 -0.50
N LEU A 48 -3.89 -16.29 -1.25
CA LEU A 48 -3.29 -15.08 -0.70
C LEU A 48 -4.24 -13.91 -0.85
N GLY A 49 -4.67 -13.35 0.28
CA GLY A 49 -5.46 -12.13 0.37
C GLY A 49 -4.68 -10.98 1.01
N VAL A 50 -5.10 -9.77 0.73
CA VAL A 50 -4.57 -8.56 1.35
C VAL A 50 -5.73 -7.73 1.88
N MET A 51 -5.69 -7.37 3.17
CA MET A 51 -6.59 -6.36 3.73
C MET A 51 -5.93 -4.99 3.66
N MET A 52 -6.62 -4.01 3.11
CA MET A 52 -6.15 -2.63 3.07
C MET A 52 -7.30 -1.62 3.20
N PHE A 53 -6.95 -0.41 3.59
CA PHE A 53 -7.89 0.71 3.58
C PHE A 53 -7.90 1.38 2.20
N ARG A 54 -9.11 1.74 1.69
CA ARG A 54 -9.29 2.39 0.38
C ARG A 54 -8.44 3.66 0.29
N ASP A 55 -8.63 4.58 1.21
CA ASP A 55 -7.96 5.89 1.23
C ASP A 55 -6.87 5.96 2.32
N GLY A 56 -6.24 4.82 2.62
CA GLY A 56 -5.29 4.73 3.72
C GLY A 56 -5.98 5.09 5.06
N LYS A 57 -5.25 5.78 5.92
CA LYS A 57 -5.81 6.32 7.21
C LYS A 57 -6.18 7.79 7.12
N GLY A 58 -6.39 8.31 5.91
CA GLY A 58 -6.68 9.70 5.60
C GLY A 58 -5.45 10.51 5.19
N GLY A 59 -5.70 11.68 4.58
CA GLY A 59 -4.67 12.55 4.04
C GLY A 59 -4.15 12.12 2.67
N LYS A 60 -3.12 12.85 2.18
CA LYS A 60 -2.53 12.58 0.85
C LYS A 60 -1.75 11.27 0.85
N GLN A 61 -1.90 10.49 -0.22
CA GLN A 61 -1.34 9.15 -0.39
C GLN A 61 -0.15 9.15 -1.34
N VAL A 62 0.75 8.19 -1.18
CA VAL A 62 1.86 7.97 -2.12
C VAL A 62 1.34 7.30 -3.40
N TYR A 63 0.44 6.33 -3.26
CA TYR A 63 -0.20 5.63 -4.37
C TYR A 63 -1.72 5.61 -4.22
N SER A 64 -2.46 5.71 -5.33
CA SER A 64 -3.92 5.52 -5.35
C SER A 64 -4.30 4.09 -4.97
N PHE A 65 -5.58 3.85 -4.73
CA PHE A 65 -6.08 2.51 -4.50
C PHE A 65 -5.81 1.60 -5.70
N GLU A 66 -6.07 2.08 -6.91
CA GLU A 66 -5.88 1.36 -8.17
C GLU A 66 -4.40 1.05 -8.43
N GLU A 67 -3.50 2.02 -8.20
CA GLU A 67 -2.05 1.84 -8.29
C GLU A 67 -1.60 0.72 -7.32
N ARG A 68 -2.08 0.72 -6.08
CA ARG A 68 -1.75 -0.32 -5.08
C ARG A 68 -2.27 -1.69 -5.47
N VAL A 69 -3.50 -1.79 -5.96
CA VAL A 69 -4.08 -3.04 -6.45
C VAL A 69 -3.29 -3.60 -7.64
N ALA A 70 -2.91 -2.73 -8.59
CA ALA A 70 -2.08 -3.12 -9.73
C ALA A 70 -0.72 -3.70 -9.28
N MET A 71 -0.06 -3.09 -8.30
CA MET A 71 1.19 -3.60 -7.73
C MET A 71 1.04 -4.97 -7.08
N LEU A 72 -0.11 -5.26 -6.44
CA LEU A 72 -0.38 -6.55 -5.79
C LEU A 72 -0.53 -7.70 -6.77
N SER A 73 -0.90 -7.45 -8.02
CA SER A 73 -1.09 -8.48 -9.04
C SER A 73 0.17 -9.33 -9.27
N SER A 74 1.37 -8.72 -9.14
CA SER A 74 2.66 -9.39 -9.29
C SER A 74 2.96 -10.43 -8.20
N TYR A 75 2.26 -10.38 -7.07
CA TYR A 75 2.44 -11.28 -5.93
C TYR A 75 1.46 -12.46 -5.91
N ASN A 76 0.66 -12.63 -6.96
CA ASN A 76 -0.37 -13.68 -7.04
C ASN A 76 -1.44 -13.54 -5.94
N VAL A 77 -1.74 -12.31 -5.54
CA VAL A 77 -2.85 -12.00 -4.64
C VAL A 77 -4.16 -12.38 -5.35
N LYS A 78 -5.02 -13.14 -4.67
CA LYS A 78 -6.31 -13.60 -5.19
C LYS A 78 -7.41 -12.59 -4.93
N PHE A 79 -7.37 -11.94 -3.77
CA PHE A 79 -8.34 -10.92 -3.41
C PHE A 79 -7.74 -9.80 -2.56
N VAL A 80 -8.39 -8.66 -2.62
CA VAL A 80 -8.17 -7.53 -1.72
C VAL A 80 -9.46 -7.29 -0.93
N LEU A 81 -9.41 -7.48 0.38
CA LEU A 81 -10.47 -7.03 1.27
C LEU A 81 -10.26 -5.53 1.54
N VAL A 82 -11.11 -4.73 0.93
CA VAL A 82 -11.05 -3.27 1.05
C VAL A 82 -12.00 -2.79 2.14
N ILE A 83 -11.47 -1.95 3.02
CA ILE A 83 -12.21 -1.38 4.14
C ILE A 83 -12.14 0.14 4.06
N ASP A 84 -13.29 0.79 4.17
CA ASP A 84 -13.36 2.24 4.32
C ASP A 84 -13.06 2.60 5.78
N TYR A 85 -12.08 3.48 6.00
CA TYR A 85 -11.64 3.86 7.34
C TYR A 85 -12.58 4.90 7.97
N THR A 86 -13.85 4.50 8.13
CA THR A 86 -14.92 5.34 8.68
C THR A 86 -14.73 5.63 10.17
N HIS A 87 -15.55 6.56 10.71
CA HIS A 87 -15.52 6.86 12.13
C HIS A 87 -15.90 5.62 12.96
N GLU A 88 -16.90 4.89 12.55
CA GLU A 88 -17.41 3.68 13.20
C GLU A 88 -16.33 2.59 13.20
N PHE A 89 -15.68 2.33 12.04
CA PHE A 89 -14.62 1.34 11.94
C PHE A 89 -13.41 1.68 12.83
N LYS A 90 -13.12 2.96 13.05
CA LYS A 90 -12.06 3.41 13.96
C LYS A 90 -12.33 3.08 15.43
N GLN A 91 -13.59 2.82 15.81
CA GLN A 91 -13.99 2.57 17.21
C GLN A 91 -14.03 1.09 17.58
N ILE A 92 -13.90 0.15 16.63
CA ILE A 92 -13.95 -1.28 16.93
C ILE A 92 -12.71 -1.73 17.71
N SER A 93 -12.90 -2.69 18.61
CA SER A 93 -11.79 -3.24 19.39
C SER A 93 -10.81 -4.01 18.49
N PRO A 94 -9.57 -4.29 18.96
CA PRO A 94 -8.66 -5.14 18.19
C PRO A 94 -9.21 -6.54 17.87
N ILE A 95 -9.99 -7.13 18.75
CA ILE A 95 -10.58 -8.46 18.52
C ILE A 95 -11.73 -8.34 17.52
N ASP A 96 -12.63 -7.37 17.69
CA ASP A 96 -13.70 -7.14 16.72
C ASP A 96 -13.18 -6.81 15.32
N PHE A 97 -11.98 -6.20 15.21
CA PHE A 97 -11.31 -5.99 13.93
C PHE A 97 -10.95 -7.33 13.26
N LEU A 98 -10.47 -8.33 14.00
CA LEU A 98 -10.16 -9.66 13.45
C LEU A 98 -11.45 -10.38 13.06
N HIS A 99 -12.46 -10.40 13.92
CA HIS A 99 -13.76 -10.97 13.62
C HIS A 99 -14.39 -10.31 12.37
N ALA A 100 -14.29 -8.98 12.23
CA ALA A 100 -14.81 -8.27 11.07
C ALA A 100 -14.15 -8.71 9.74
N ILE A 101 -12.90 -9.17 9.78
CA ILE A 101 -12.23 -9.77 8.62
C ILE A 101 -12.71 -11.21 8.43
N GLU A 102 -12.78 -12.00 9.49
CA GLU A 102 -13.17 -13.41 9.47
C GLU A 102 -14.63 -13.63 9.08
N ASP A 103 -15.51 -12.67 9.38
CA ASP A 103 -16.89 -12.65 8.90
C ASP A 103 -17.00 -12.52 7.37
N LYS A 104 -15.93 -12.06 6.70
CA LYS A 104 -15.90 -11.84 5.25
C LYS A 104 -14.94 -12.77 4.51
N VAL A 105 -14.00 -13.36 5.21
CA VAL A 105 -12.94 -14.18 4.62
C VAL A 105 -12.72 -15.42 5.46
N ASN A 106 -12.65 -16.59 4.83
CA ASN A 106 -12.26 -17.83 5.49
C ASN A 106 -10.76 -17.80 5.84
N VAL A 107 -10.41 -17.07 6.88
CA VAL A 107 -9.02 -16.88 7.31
C VAL A 107 -8.48 -18.14 7.97
N LYS A 108 -7.29 -18.57 7.57
CA LYS A 108 -6.49 -19.64 8.21
C LYS A 108 -5.16 -19.12 8.70
N ALA A 109 -4.75 -17.95 8.21
CA ALA A 109 -3.48 -17.35 8.58
C ALA A 109 -3.49 -15.84 8.46
N TYR A 110 -2.79 -15.18 9.37
CA TYR A 110 -2.47 -13.76 9.29
C TYR A 110 -0.97 -13.53 9.13
N MET A 111 -0.61 -12.56 8.33
CA MET A 111 0.75 -12.02 8.25
C MET A 111 0.73 -10.50 8.30
N SER A 112 1.69 -9.90 8.99
CA SER A 112 1.86 -8.44 9.04
C SER A 112 3.31 -8.05 9.34
N GLY A 113 3.64 -6.77 9.16
CA GLY A 113 4.85 -6.21 9.76
C GLY A 113 4.77 -6.25 11.30
N LYS A 114 5.92 -6.33 11.97
CA LYS A 114 5.98 -6.38 13.44
C LYS A 114 5.37 -5.16 14.14
N ASP A 115 5.37 -4.03 13.46
CA ASP A 115 4.86 -2.75 13.97
C ASP A 115 3.42 -2.45 13.56
N PHE A 116 2.76 -3.38 12.88
CA PHE A 116 1.36 -3.22 12.49
C PHE A 116 0.48 -2.91 13.70
N ARG A 117 -0.39 -1.90 13.53
CA ARG A 117 -1.32 -1.42 14.56
C ARG A 117 -2.73 -1.36 14.00
N PHE A 118 -3.70 -1.85 14.79
CA PHE A 118 -5.08 -1.97 14.38
C PHE A 118 -6.06 -1.77 15.54
N GLY A 119 -7.34 -1.68 15.23
CA GLY A 119 -8.40 -1.45 16.19
C GLY A 119 -8.37 -0.07 16.83
N LYS A 120 -9.29 0.18 17.73
CA LYS A 120 -9.49 1.45 18.42
C LYS A 120 -8.23 1.96 19.10
N GLY A 121 -7.84 3.19 18.76
CA GLY A 121 -6.65 3.82 19.34
C GLY A 121 -5.33 3.09 19.01
N ALA A 122 -5.30 2.29 17.93
CA ALA A 122 -4.14 1.50 17.55
C ALA A 122 -3.62 0.57 18.67
N LYS A 123 -4.53 0.08 19.54
CA LYS A 123 -4.20 -0.80 20.67
C LYS A 123 -3.81 -2.21 20.24
N GLY A 124 -4.33 -2.70 19.12
CA GLY A 124 -3.95 -3.98 18.52
C GLY A 124 -2.51 -3.94 18.00
N LYS A 125 -1.74 -4.97 18.30
CA LYS A 125 -0.32 -5.12 18.01
C LYS A 125 -0.02 -6.51 17.48
N SER A 126 1.22 -6.74 17.03
CA SER A 126 1.73 -8.08 16.70
C SER A 126 1.54 -9.08 17.86
N SER A 127 1.71 -8.65 19.12
CA SER A 127 1.41 -9.50 20.28
C SER A 127 -0.07 -9.85 20.43
N THR A 128 -0.98 -8.96 20.07
CA THR A 128 -2.43 -9.26 20.07
C THR A 128 -2.76 -10.32 19.03
N LEU A 129 -2.20 -10.22 17.81
CA LEU A 129 -2.35 -11.24 16.77
C LEU A 129 -1.75 -12.58 17.18
N LYS A 130 -0.60 -12.55 17.87
CA LYS A 130 0.04 -13.76 18.37
C LYS A 130 -0.85 -14.45 19.41
N ASN A 131 -1.32 -13.74 20.42
CA ASN A 131 -2.21 -14.28 21.45
C ASN A 131 -3.53 -14.80 20.85
N TYR A 132 -4.09 -14.09 19.86
CA TYR A 132 -5.28 -14.51 19.14
C TYR A 132 -5.05 -15.84 18.41
N ALA A 133 -3.90 -16.01 17.78
CA ALA A 133 -3.54 -17.24 17.07
C ALA A 133 -3.10 -18.39 17.98
N GLU A 134 -2.71 -18.11 19.23
CA GLU A 134 -2.39 -19.13 20.24
C GLU A 134 -3.64 -19.72 20.89
N ASP A 135 -4.80 -19.10 20.71
CA ASP A 135 -6.09 -19.63 21.11
C ASP A 135 -6.58 -20.62 20.02
N GLU A 136 -6.62 -21.90 20.35
CA GLU A 136 -6.95 -22.99 19.44
C GLU A 136 -8.39 -22.85 18.88
N ASP A 137 -9.31 -22.23 19.61
CA ASP A 137 -10.68 -22.03 19.20
C ASP A 137 -10.78 -21.10 17.97
N ASN A 138 -9.80 -20.20 17.76
CA ASN A 138 -9.77 -19.31 16.59
C ASN A 138 -9.32 -20.01 15.30
N GLY A 139 -8.60 -21.13 15.38
CA GLY A 139 -8.22 -21.95 14.24
C GLY A 139 -7.35 -21.25 13.20
N VAL A 140 -6.60 -20.22 13.59
CA VAL A 140 -5.71 -19.44 12.72
C VAL A 140 -4.28 -19.47 13.24
N TRP A 141 -3.30 -19.21 12.36
CA TRP A 141 -1.92 -18.98 12.78
C TRP A 141 -1.45 -17.58 12.36
N TYR A 142 -0.41 -17.07 13.01
CA TYR A 142 0.12 -15.75 12.75
C TYR A 142 1.65 -15.75 12.56
N MET A 143 2.12 -15.04 11.54
CA MET A 143 3.54 -14.85 11.28
C MET A 143 3.89 -13.37 11.10
N PRO A 144 4.61 -12.75 12.04
CA PRO A 144 5.15 -11.40 11.88
C PRO A 144 6.37 -11.41 10.96
N VAL A 145 6.47 -10.41 10.09
CA VAL A 145 7.62 -10.21 9.22
C VAL A 145 8.49 -9.08 9.78
N LYS A 146 9.81 -9.31 9.79
CA LYS A 146 10.78 -8.33 10.26
C LYS A 146 10.80 -7.09 9.36
N ASP A 147 11.08 -5.95 9.98
CA ASP A 147 11.27 -4.69 9.27
C ASP A 147 12.45 -4.75 8.31
N VAL A 148 12.34 -3.99 7.22
CA VAL A 148 13.44 -3.77 6.27
C VAL A 148 14.00 -2.37 6.52
N ALA A 149 15.31 -2.23 6.48
CA ALA A 149 16.00 -0.96 6.65
C ALA A 149 16.71 -0.54 5.36
N TYR A 150 16.84 0.77 5.17
CA TYR A 150 17.67 1.39 4.15
C TYR A 150 18.62 2.36 4.84
N GLU A 151 19.93 2.22 4.60
CA GLU A 151 20.98 3.02 5.27
C GLU A 151 20.88 3.07 6.80
N GLY A 152 20.48 1.94 7.42
CA GLY A 152 20.33 1.83 8.88
C GLY A 152 19.00 2.36 9.42
N GLU A 153 18.18 3.05 8.61
CA GLU A 153 16.88 3.55 8.99
C GLU A 153 15.77 2.58 8.56
N LYS A 154 14.80 2.34 9.44
CA LYS A 154 13.63 1.54 9.09
C LYS A 154 12.82 2.19 7.98
N ILE A 155 12.56 1.45 6.90
CA ILE A 155 11.68 1.90 5.83
C ILE A 155 10.24 2.00 6.33
N SER A 156 9.62 3.17 6.10
CA SER A 156 8.21 3.41 6.44
C SER A 156 7.58 4.42 5.49
N THR A 157 6.26 4.40 5.37
CA THR A 157 5.53 5.42 4.61
C THR A 157 5.81 6.83 5.09
N THR A 158 5.97 7.02 6.40
CA THR A 158 6.30 8.34 6.99
C THR A 158 7.66 8.84 6.53
N LEU A 159 8.69 7.99 6.54
CA LEU A 159 10.03 8.35 6.09
C LEU A 159 10.04 8.65 4.57
N ILE A 160 9.32 7.87 3.77
CA ILE A 160 9.18 8.12 2.33
C ILE A 160 8.51 9.47 2.08
N LYS A 161 7.40 9.78 2.78
CA LYS A 161 6.73 11.08 2.69
C LYS A 161 7.63 12.24 3.09
N SER A 162 8.45 12.09 4.14
CA SER A 162 9.45 13.09 4.53
C SER A 162 10.47 13.32 3.40
N CYS A 163 11.02 12.25 2.82
CA CYS A 163 11.96 12.38 1.69
C CYS A 163 11.33 13.10 0.49
N LEU A 164 10.07 12.82 0.16
CA LEU A 164 9.34 13.53 -0.92
C LEU A 164 9.15 15.02 -0.58
N ALA A 165 8.76 15.34 0.66
CA ALA A 165 8.58 16.70 1.13
C ALA A 165 9.89 17.51 1.17
N GLU A 166 11.03 16.86 1.32
CA GLU A 166 12.36 17.44 1.28
C GLU A 166 12.95 17.51 -0.14
N GLY A 167 12.31 16.84 -1.12
CA GLY A 167 12.78 16.74 -2.50
C GLY A 167 13.83 15.63 -2.72
N ASN A 168 14.10 14.80 -1.72
CA ASN A 168 15.02 13.67 -1.84
C ASN A 168 14.34 12.48 -2.53
N VAL A 169 13.98 12.67 -3.80
CA VAL A 169 13.28 11.65 -4.60
C VAL A 169 14.12 10.39 -4.85
N ALA A 170 15.46 10.52 -4.81
CA ALA A 170 16.35 9.36 -4.97
C ALA A 170 16.27 8.42 -3.76
N LYS A 171 16.31 8.95 -2.53
CA LYS A 171 16.14 8.15 -1.31
C LYS A 171 14.73 7.56 -1.23
N ALA A 172 13.70 8.34 -1.58
CA ALA A 172 12.33 7.84 -1.67
C ALA A 172 12.21 6.67 -2.65
N ALA A 173 12.78 6.79 -3.87
CA ALA A 173 12.77 5.73 -4.88
C ALA A 173 13.49 4.46 -4.40
N ALA A 174 14.64 4.59 -3.74
CA ALA A 174 15.36 3.44 -3.18
C ALA A 174 14.51 2.67 -2.13
N MET A 175 13.79 3.40 -1.28
CA MET A 175 12.90 2.80 -0.27
C MET A 175 11.62 2.22 -0.89
N LEU A 176 11.07 2.83 -1.93
CA LEU A 176 9.92 2.30 -2.67
C LEU A 176 10.29 1.04 -3.47
N GLY A 177 11.55 0.93 -3.91
CA GLY A 177 12.00 -0.11 -4.83
C GLY A 177 11.64 0.19 -6.30
N GLU A 178 11.19 1.40 -6.58
CA GLU A 178 10.88 1.94 -7.92
C GLU A 178 10.90 3.46 -7.90
N LYS A 179 10.97 4.09 -9.07
CA LYS A 179 10.90 5.54 -9.17
C LYS A 179 9.52 6.04 -8.69
N PHE A 180 9.52 7.09 -7.88
CA PHE A 180 8.28 7.79 -7.58
C PHE A 180 7.74 8.39 -8.89
N TYR A 181 6.45 8.21 -9.15
CA TYR A 181 5.80 8.71 -10.36
C TYR A 181 4.51 9.46 -10.03
N VAL A 182 4.11 10.27 -10.96
CA VAL A 182 2.82 10.98 -10.96
C VAL A 182 2.12 10.66 -12.26
N GLU A 183 0.90 10.17 -12.18
CA GLU A 183 0.01 10.01 -13.31
C GLU A 183 -1.03 11.12 -13.28
N GLY A 184 -1.28 11.75 -14.41
CA GLY A 184 -2.23 12.84 -14.52
C GLY A 184 -2.54 13.18 -15.98
N GLN A 185 -3.62 13.92 -16.17
CA GLN A 185 -3.99 14.39 -17.51
C GLN A 185 -3.10 15.54 -17.95
N VAL A 186 -2.76 15.56 -19.22
CA VAL A 186 -2.11 16.72 -19.86
C VAL A 186 -3.13 17.84 -19.91
N ILE A 187 -2.75 18.98 -19.39
CA ILE A 187 -3.58 20.20 -19.40
C ILE A 187 -2.90 21.29 -20.21
N GLU A 188 -3.69 22.21 -20.74
CA GLU A 188 -3.18 23.38 -21.44
C GLU A 188 -2.36 24.25 -20.50
N GLY A 189 -1.20 24.68 -20.93
CA GLY A 189 -0.30 25.57 -20.23
C GLY A 189 -0.26 26.97 -20.84
N ALA A 190 0.52 27.84 -20.21
CA ALA A 190 0.68 29.23 -20.66
C ALA A 190 1.58 29.39 -21.93
N HIS A 191 1.95 28.29 -22.61
CA HIS A 191 2.81 28.20 -23.79
C HIS A 191 4.20 28.87 -23.69
N ARG A 192 4.60 29.28 -22.49
CA ARG A 192 5.87 29.98 -22.22
C ARG A 192 7.12 29.19 -22.58
N GLY A 193 7.03 27.86 -22.55
CA GLY A 193 8.17 26.96 -22.81
C GLY A 193 8.57 27.03 -24.29
N ALA A 194 7.63 26.87 -25.22
CA ALA A 194 7.88 26.94 -26.66
C ALA A 194 8.25 28.34 -27.10
N ASP A 195 7.47 29.38 -26.69
CA ASP A 195 7.58 30.74 -27.17
C ASP A 195 8.80 31.51 -26.61
N ILE A 196 9.19 31.24 -25.37
CA ILE A 196 10.25 31.98 -24.66
C ILE A 196 11.54 31.19 -24.59
N LEU A 197 11.47 29.90 -24.29
CA LEU A 197 12.63 29.05 -23.99
C LEU A 197 13.02 28.13 -25.15
N GLY A 198 12.19 28.05 -26.21
CA GLY A 198 12.45 27.16 -27.35
C GLY A 198 12.38 25.68 -27.08
N PHE A 199 11.82 25.26 -25.92
CA PHE A 199 11.66 23.87 -25.56
C PHE A 199 10.19 23.48 -25.47
N PRO A 200 9.78 22.32 -26.04
CA PRO A 200 8.43 21.82 -25.85
C PRO A 200 8.21 21.49 -24.38
N THR A 201 7.09 21.94 -23.81
CA THR A 201 6.69 21.66 -22.43
C THR A 201 5.32 21.03 -22.41
N ILE A 202 5.10 20.11 -21.46
CA ILE A 202 3.78 19.59 -21.12
C ILE A 202 3.45 19.96 -19.67
N ASN A 203 2.20 20.28 -19.43
CA ASN A 203 1.69 20.50 -18.08
C ASN A 203 0.81 19.31 -17.71
N ILE A 204 1.02 18.75 -16.53
CA ILE A 204 0.26 17.62 -16.02
C ILE A 204 -0.50 18.08 -14.78
N ALA A 205 -1.81 17.79 -14.74
CA ALA A 205 -2.63 18.02 -13.56
C ALA A 205 -2.12 17.11 -12.43
N TYR A 206 -1.59 17.72 -11.37
CA TYR A 206 -1.14 16.97 -10.20
C TYR A 206 -2.37 16.54 -9.38
N PRO A 207 -2.58 15.22 -9.12
CA PRO A 207 -3.78 14.78 -8.42
C PRO A 207 -3.82 15.28 -6.97
N ASP A 208 -4.97 15.79 -6.53
CA ASP A 208 -5.13 16.34 -5.18
C ASP A 208 -4.89 15.32 -4.06
N TRP A 209 -5.17 14.06 -4.32
CA TRP A 209 -4.96 12.96 -3.37
C TRP A 209 -3.49 12.55 -3.24
N LYS A 210 -2.65 12.85 -4.26
CA LYS A 210 -1.23 12.41 -4.32
C LYS A 210 -0.37 13.21 -3.34
N TYR A 211 0.54 12.51 -2.64
CA TYR A 211 1.47 13.18 -1.76
C TYR A 211 2.43 14.08 -2.55
N PRO A 212 2.58 15.35 -2.18
CA PRO A 212 3.35 16.30 -2.98
C PRO A 212 4.86 16.04 -2.84
N VAL A 213 5.58 16.32 -3.91
CA VAL A 213 7.03 16.47 -3.90
C VAL A 213 7.36 17.95 -3.67
N LYS A 214 8.46 18.23 -2.95
CA LYS A 214 8.96 19.60 -2.81
C LYS A 214 9.05 20.30 -4.16
N HIS A 215 8.65 21.56 -4.21
CA HIS A 215 8.86 22.35 -5.43
C HIS A 215 10.34 22.42 -5.80
N GLY A 216 10.66 22.17 -7.06
CA GLY A 216 12.04 22.11 -7.53
C GLY A 216 12.13 21.65 -8.98
N VAL A 217 13.35 21.53 -9.47
CA VAL A 217 13.66 20.99 -10.79
C VAL A 217 14.15 19.54 -10.63
N TYR A 218 13.56 18.63 -11.38
CA TYR A 218 13.84 17.21 -11.29
C TYR A 218 14.12 16.62 -12.67
N LYS A 219 15.11 15.74 -12.75
CA LYS A 219 15.26 14.90 -13.93
C LYS A 219 14.15 13.85 -13.95
N VAL A 220 13.37 13.84 -15.02
CA VAL A 220 12.20 12.96 -15.14
C VAL A 220 12.24 12.09 -16.38
N GLN A 221 11.45 11.01 -16.35
CA GLN A 221 11.02 10.27 -17.54
C GLN A 221 9.52 10.40 -17.66
N VAL A 222 9.03 10.74 -18.85
CA VAL A 222 7.62 10.88 -19.13
C VAL A 222 7.22 9.79 -20.11
N ALA A 223 6.29 8.91 -19.69
CA ALA A 223 5.68 7.93 -20.56
C ALA A 223 4.38 8.51 -21.13
N ALA A 224 4.28 8.62 -22.44
CA ALA A 224 3.10 9.08 -23.13
C ALA A 224 3.01 8.38 -24.50
N GLU A 225 1.81 7.94 -24.90
CA GLU A 225 1.54 7.38 -26.24
C GLU A 225 2.55 6.31 -26.68
N ASP A 226 2.82 5.31 -25.80
CA ASP A 226 3.77 4.22 -26.01
C ASP A 226 5.25 4.64 -26.17
N GLN A 227 5.59 5.87 -25.87
CA GLN A 227 6.95 6.39 -25.90
C GLN A 227 7.41 6.90 -24.54
N VAL A 228 8.71 6.90 -24.33
CA VAL A 228 9.33 7.42 -23.10
C VAL A 228 10.27 8.56 -23.45
N TYR A 229 10.00 9.72 -22.89
CA TYR A 229 10.77 10.95 -23.08
C TYR A 229 11.59 11.25 -21.82
N SER A 230 12.76 11.84 -22.01
CA SER A 230 13.54 12.41 -20.90
C SER A 230 13.28 13.90 -20.80
N GLY A 231 13.14 14.41 -19.57
CA GLY A 231 12.87 15.83 -19.32
C GLY A 231 13.38 16.31 -17.97
N ILE A 232 13.19 17.58 -17.71
CA ILE A 232 13.45 18.27 -16.45
C ILE A 232 12.25 19.10 -16.05
#